data_8fc2aa9fdbdf6cbc38a6753fca355460
#
_entry.id   8fc2aa9fdbdf6cbc38a6753fca355460
#
_cell.length_a   1.000
_cell.length_b   1.000
_cell.length_c   1.000
_cell.angle_alpha   90.00
_cell.angle_beta   90.00
_cell.angle_gamma   90.00
#
_symmetry.space_group_name_H-M   'P 1'
#
loop_
_entity.id
_entity.type
_entity.pdbx_description
1 polymer ?
#
loop_
_entity_poly.entity_id
_entity_poly.type
_entity_poly.pdbx_seq_one_letter_code
_entity_poly.pdbx_strand_id
1 'polypeptide(L)'
;LDVTDLYGALVRSDPNTHANAPATKPGCKVINVTLKDIVVRSWTSDFQELAPVDLPIVANTRVFLPALAEEIKKQGKFSKSVVEDRRKALAGQHEEVHARWQADLKKRWDERPIAPPRLAHEIWQAIRNEDWLLVAGAFRGWPSRLWTWDKPGLFLGGYGGGGLGYG
;
A
#
# COMPACT_ATOMS: atom_id res chain seq x y z
N LEU A 1 7.66 -0.83 8.82
CA LEU A 1 7.17 -1.47 7.60
C LEU A 1 8.22 -2.45 7.10
N ASP A 2 7.89 -3.72 7.14
CA ASP A 2 8.76 -4.77 6.60
C ASP A 2 8.48 -4.91 5.10
N VAL A 3 9.11 -4.07 4.30
CA VAL A 3 9.04 -4.15 2.84
C VAL A 3 10.09 -5.10 2.32
N THR A 4 9.68 -6.01 1.47
CA THR A 4 10.57 -7.02 0.89
C THR A 4 11.54 -6.41 -0.12
N ASP A 5 11.13 -5.33 -0.77
CA ASP A 5 11.94 -4.55 -1.71
C ASP A 5 11.82 -3.06 -1.40
N LEU A 6 12.78 -2.55 -0.64
CA LEU A 6 12.81 -1.13 -0.28
C LEU A 6 13.08 -0.25 -1.51
N TYR A 7 13.94 -0.69 -2.43
CA TYR A 7 14.26 0.09 -3.63
C TYR A 7 13.01 0.29 -4.50
N GLY A 8 12.28 -0.78 -4.80
CA GLY A 8 11.05 -0.69 -5.58
C GLY A 8 9.97 0.21 -4.94
N ALA A 9 9.93 0.29 -3.60
CA ALA A 9 9.04 1.21 -2.89
C ALA A 9 9.45 2.69 -2.98
N LEU A 10 10.72 2.98 -3.24
CA LEU A 10 11.30 4.34 -3.27
C LEU A 10 11.51 4.89 -4.66
N VAL A 11 11.23 4.11 -5.71
CA VAL A 11 11.35 4.53 -7.12
C VAL A 11 10.02 4.50 -7.84
N ARG A 12 9.91 5.32 -8.86
CA ARG A 12 8.85 5.24 -9.89
C ARG A 12 9.50 4.85 -11.20
N SER A 13 8.99 3.80 -11.80
CA SER A 13 9.40 3.40 -13.15
C SER A 13 8.43 4.00 -14.17
N ASP A 14 8.98 4.61 -15.21
CA ASP A 14 8.19 5.02 -16.37
C ASP A 14 7.80 3.77 -17.18
N PRO A 15 6.50 3.54 -17.43
CA PRO A 15 6.06 2.32 -18.11
C PRO A 15 6.49 2.22 -19.59
N ASN A 16 6.88 3.34 -20.21
CA ASN A 16 7.26 3.37 -21.62
C ASN A 16 8.77 3.32 -21.83
N THR A 17 9.52 4.03 -20.98
CA THR A 17 10.98 4.15 -21.11
C THR A 17 11.73 3.21 -20.17
N HIS A 18 11.04 2.62 -19.19
CA HIS A 18 11.63 1.85 -18.08
C HIS A 18 12.67 2.62 -17.26
N ALA A 19 12.70 3.95 -17.41
CA ALA A 19 13.58 4.81 -16.62
C ALA A 19 13.08 4.89 -15.18
N ASN A 20 14.01 4.74 -14.22
CA ASN A 20 13.72 4.85 -12.78
C ASN A 20 14.00 6.26 -12.28
N ALA A 21 13.08 6.82 -11.52
CA ALA A 21 13.23 8.10 -10.84
C ALA A 21 12.85 7.98 -9.36
N PRO A 22 13.50 8.72 -8.44
CA PRO A 22 13.13 8.71 -7.03
C PRO A 22 11.66 9.09 -6.84
N ALA A 23 10.93 8.31 -6.04
CA ALA A 23 9.56 8.63 -5.63
C ALA A 23 9.54 9.61 -4.42
N THR A 24 10.68 9.76 -3.75
CA THR A 24 10.84 10.64 -2.60
C THR A 24 11.26 12.05 -3.01
N LYS A 25 10.93 13.04 -2.19
CA LYS A 25 11.40 14.41 -2.38
C LYS A 25 12.91 14.51 -2.12
N PRO A 26 13.63 15.44 -2.79
CA PRO A 26 15.02 15.71 -2.49
C PRO A 26 15.24 15.98 -0.99
N GLY A 27 16.27 15.39 -0.41
CA GLY A 27 16.57 15.52 1.02
C GLY A 27 15.70 14.71 1.97
N CYS A 28 14.79 13.88 1.45
CA CYS A 28 14.03 12.95 2.28
C CYS A 28 14.97 11.97 2.98
N LYS A 29 14.78 11.80 4.30
CA LYS A 29 15.53 10.82 5.09
C LYS A 29 14.80 9.48 5.09
N VAL A 30 15.55 8.41 4.83
CA VAL A 30 15.03 7.04 4.80
C VAL A 30 15.43 6.32 6.07
N ILE A 31 14.43 5.96 6.87
CA ILE A 31 14.59 5.11 8.05
C ILE A 31 13.99 3.75 7.73
N ASN A 32 14.81 2.72 7.74
CA ASN A 32 14.35 1.36 7.48
C ASN A 32 14.35 0.54 8.78
N VAL A 33 13.18 0.02 9.13
CA VAL A 33 12.99 -0.83 10.31
C VAL A 33 12.58 -2.21 9.84
N THR A 34 13.45 -3.19 10.02
CA THR A 34 13.23 -4.56 9.56
C THR A 34 14.01 -5.56 10.40
N LEU A 35 13.57 -6.81 10.44
CA LEU A 35 14.34 -7.94 10.97
C LEU A 35 15.34 -8.49 9.95
N LYS A 36 15.25 -8.07 8.69
CA LYS A 36 16.17 -8.51 7.65
C LYS A 36 17.45 -7.68 7.70
N ASP A 37 18.55 -8.34 7.65
CA ASP A 37 19.85 -7.73 7.36
C ASP A 37 19.95 -7.42 5.86
N ILE A 38 21.05 -6.81 5.44
CA ILE A 38 21.30 -6.51 4.03
C ILE A 38 21.22 -7.82 3.23
N VAL A 39 20.15 -7.95 2.44
CA VAL A 39 19.92 -9.14 1.61
C VAL A 39 20.63 -8.95 0.28
N VAL A 40 21.94 -9.23 0.26
CA VAL A 40 22.79 -9.05 -0.94
C VAL A 40 22.55 -10.13 -2.00
N ARG A 41 21.93 -11.26 -1.64
CA ARG A 41 21.68 -12.39 -2.53
C ARG A 41 20.24 -12.84 -2.40
N SER A 42 19.30 -12.05 -2.85
CA SER A 42 17.90 -12.42 -2.78
C SER A 42 17.23 -12.29 -4.14
N TRP A 43 16.45 -13.29 -4.48
CA TRP A 43 15.51 -13.27 -5.61
C TRP A 43 14.40 -12.23 -5.42
N THR A 44 14.25 -11.72 -4.21
CA THR A 44 13.20 -10.77 -3.86
C THR A 44 13.59 -9.33 -4.15
N SER A 45 14.81 -9.07 -4.61
CA SER A 45 15.24 -7.77 -5.07
C SER A 45 15.01 -7.65 -6.57
N ASP A 46 13.85 -7.19 -6.96
CA ASP A 46 13.44 -7.08 -8.36
C ASP A 46 14.40 -6.24 -9.21
N PHE A 47 15.05 -5.26 -8.59
CA PHE A 47 15.96 -4.35 -9.27
C PHE A 47 17.43 -4.67 -9.03
N GLN A 48 17.75 -5.63 -8.18
CA GLN A 48 19.13 -5.99 -7.76
C GLN A 48 19.95 -4.79 -7.25
N GLU A 49 19.27 -3.75 -6.81
CA GLU A 49 19.86 -2.52 -6.28
C GLU A 49 19.48 -2.34 -4.81
N LEU A 50 20.43 -1.79 -4.04
CA LEU A 50 20.18 -1.46 -2.65
C LEU A 50 19.77 0.02 -2.56
N ALA A 51 18.64 0.27 -1.91
CA ALA A 51 18.25 1.64 -1.60
C ALA A 51 19.17 2.24 -0.52
N PRO A 52 19.63 3.47 -0.69
CA PRO A 52 20.36 4.16 0.36
C PRO A 52 19.44 4.39 1.57
N VAL A 53 19.93 4.06 2.75
CA VAL A 53 19.21 4.20 4.03
C VAL A 53 20.03 5.09 4.96
N ASP A 54 19.41 6.16 5.46
CA ASP A 54 20.05 7.09 6.41
C ASP A 54 20.16 6.48 7.82
N LEU A 55 19.14 5.71 8.23
CA LEU A 55 19.11 5.04 9.53
C LEU A 55 18.52 3.63 9.42
N PRO A 56 19.34 2.59 9.39
CA PRO A 56 18.87 1.21 9.49
C PRO A 56 18.65 0.83 10.96
N ILE A 57 17.51 0.19 11.23
CA ILE A 57 17.15 -0.32 12.57
C ILE A 57 16.74 -1.78 12.43
N VAL A 58 17.49 -2.66 13.05
CA VAL A 58 17.15 -4.09 13.11
C VAL A 58 16.21 -4.30 14.30
N ALA A 59 14.93 -4.39 14.03
CA ALA A 59 13.91 -4.58 15.06
C ALA A 59 12.64 -5.22 14.51
N ASN A 60 11.95 -5.96 15.39
CA ASN A 60 10.60 -6.42 15.10
C ASN A 60 9.63 -5.23 15.14
N THR A 61 8.96 -4.96 14.03
CA THR A 61 8.03 -3.83 13.90
C THR A 61 6.88 -3.89 14.90
N ARG A 62 6.45 -5.09 15.32
CA ARG A 62 5.42 -5.27 16.35
C ARG A 62 5.83 -4.72 17.71
N VAL A 63 7.12 -4.75 18.02
CA VAL A 63 7.67 -4.21 19.29
C VAL A 63 8.11 -2.76 19.09
N PHE A 64 8.74 -2.47 17.96
CA PHE A 64 9.31 -1.16 17.68
C PHE A 64 8.24 -0.06 17.56
N LEU A 65 7.15 -0.31 16.82
CA LEU A 65 6.14 0.73 16.57
C LEU A 65 5.43 1.23 17.84
N PRO A 66 5.00 0.36 18.78
CA PRO A 66 4.48 0.82 20.06
C PRO A 66 5.49 1.63 20.88
N ALA A 67 6.76 1.18 20.93
CA ALA A 67 7.81 1.90 21.66
C ALA A 67 8.09 3.28 21.04
N LEU A 68 8.13 3.37 19.71
CA LEU A 68 8.27 4.65 19.01
C LEU A 68 7.08 5.57 19.29
N ALA A 69 5.86 5.06 19.28
CA ALA A 69 4.65 5.84 19.55
C ALA A 69 4.67 6.42 20.97
N GLU A 70 5.08 5.63 21.97
CA GLU A 70 5.21 6.09 23.35
C GLU A 70 6.30 7.15 23.50
N GLU A 71 7.42 6.99 22.82
CA GLU A 71 8.51 7.98 22.87
C GLU A 71 8.08 9.31 22.21
N ILE A 72 7.40 9.25 21.09
CA ILE A 72 6.83 10.45 20.44
C ILE A 72 5.86 11.18 21.37
N LYS A 73 4.99 10.44 22.06
CA LYS A 73 4.06 11.04 23.06
C LYS A 73 4.81 11.71 24.20
N LYS A 74 5.84 11.08 24.75
CA LYS A 74 6.68 11.63 25.84
C LYS A 74 7.38 12.92 25.44
N GLN A 75 7.90 12.97 24.21
CA GLN A 75 8.62 14.16 23.74
C GLN A 75 7.69 15.36 23.54
N GLY A 76 6.43 15.14 23.19
CA GLY A 76 5.41 16.18 23.11
C GLY A 76 5.71 17.36 22.17
N LYS A 77 6.73 17.24 21.32
CA LYS A 77 7.26 18.32 20.46
C LYS A 77 6.54 18.46 19.12
N PHE A 78 5.25 18.22 19.09
CA PHE A 78 4.48 18.38 17.85
C PHE A 78 3.43 19.48 18.00
N SER A 79 3.32 20.32 17.00
CA SER A 79 2.27 21.32 16.93
C SER A 79 0.93 20.66 16.60
N LYS A 80 -0.07 20.85 17.47
CA LYS A 80 -1.43 20.34 17.23
C LYS A 80 -2.04 20.91 15.95
N SER A 81 -1.75 22.18 15.62
CA SER A 81 -2.22 22.79 14.38
C SER A 81 -1.64 22.11 13.15
N VAL A 82 -0.33 21.84 13.13
CA VAL A 82 0.31 21.12 12.01
C VAL A 82 -0.25 19.72 11.81
N VAL A 83 -0.54 19.02 12.90
CA VAL A 83 -1.18 17.68 12.84
C VAL A 83 -2.58 17.79 12.26
N GLU A 84 -3.37 18.77 12.69
CA GLU A 84 -4.73 18.98 12.21
C GLU A 84 -4.78 19.41 10.74
N ASP A 85 -3.87 20.29 10.32
CA ASP A 85 -3.76 20.72 8.92
C ASP A 85 -3.38 19.55 8.00
N ARG A 86 -2.45 18.69 8.43
CA ARG A 86 -2.11 17.47 7.72
C ARG A 86 -3.30 16.50 7.64
N ARG A 87 -4.03 16.34 8.75
CA ARG A 87 -5.21 15.48 8.79
C ARG A 87 -6.26 15.94 7.79
N LYS A 88 -6.56 17.25 7.76
CA LYS A 88 -7.51 17.85 6.81
C LYS A 88 -7.06 17.67 5.36
N ALA A 89 -5.78 17.93 5.08
CA ALA A 89 -5.24 17.76 3.73
C ALA A 89 -5.33 16.31 3.25
N LEU A 90 -4.97 15.34 4.10
CA LEU A 90 -5.08 13.92 3.77
C LEU A 90 -6.53 13.46 3.63
N ALA A 91 -7.44 13.94 4.47
CA ALA A 91 -8.87 13.64 4.36
C ALA A 91 -9.43 14.15 3.02
N GLY A 92 -9.11 15.39 2.63
CA GLY A 92 -9.53 15.94 1.35
C GLY A 92 -9.00 15.14 0.15
N GLN A 93 -7.72 14.77 0.17
CA GLN A 93 -7.15 13.90 -0.88
C GLN A 93 -7.83 12.53 -0.95
N HIS A 94 -8.15 11.95 0.21
CA HIS A 94 -8.84 10.68 0.29
C HIS A 94 -10.27 10.77 -0.30
N GLU A 95 -11.02 11.80 0.05
CA GLU A 95 -12.36 12.05 -0.50
C GLU A 95 -12.32 12.24 -2.02
N GLU A 96 -11.34 13.02 -2.53
CA GLU A 96 -11.16 13.22 -3.97
C GLU A 96 -10.88 11.90 -4.72
N VAL A 97 -10.00 11.08 -4.17
CA VAL A 97 -9.65 9.78 -4.76
C VAL A 97 -10.87 8.85 -4.78
N HIS A 98 -11.61 8.78 -3.67
CA HIS A 98 -12.83 7.99 -3.59
C HIS A 98 -13.91 8.49 -4.56
N ALA A 99 -14.12 9.80 -4.65
CA ALA A 99 -15.07 10.38 -5.60
C ALA A 99 -14.73 10.00 -7.05
N ARG A 100 -13.46 10.02 -7.42
CA ARG A 100 -13.01 9.57 -8.76
C ARG A 100 -13.33 8.10 -9.02
N TRP A 101 -13.07 7.23 -8.06
CA TRP A 101 -13.37 5.80 -8.20
C TRP A 101 -14.89 5.54 -8.34
N GLN A 102 -15.70 6.26 -7.57
CA GLN A 102 -17.16 6.17 -7.68
C GLN A 102 -17.68 6.72 -9.03
N ALA A 103 -17.07 7.79 -9.53
CA ALA A 103 -17.39 8.33 -10.84
C ALA A 103 -17.03 7.34 -11.96
N ASP A 104 -15.87 6.69 -11.88
CA ASP A 104 -15.45 5.69 -12.86
C ASP A 104 -16.37 4.45 -12.83
N LEU A 105 -16.76 3.99 -11.65
CA LEU A 105 -17.77 2.93 -11.49
C LEU A 105 -19.07 3.29 -12.19
N LYS A 106 -19.59 4.50 -11.95
CA LYS A 106 -20.86 4.96 -12.56
C LYS A 106 -20.74 5.07 -14.07
N LYS A 107 -19.64 5.64 -14.57
CA LYS A 107 -19.41 5.81 -16.01
C LYS A 107 -19.40 4.49 -16.76
N ARG A 108 -18.88 3.42 -16.13
CA ARG A 108 -18.68 2.12 -16.74
C ARG A 108 -19.73 1.08 -16.34
N TRP A 109 -20.86 1.54 -15.75
CA TRP A 109 -21.86 0.64 -15.19
C TRP A 109 -22.53 -0.26 -16.24
N ASP A 110 -22.84 0.29 -17.40
CA ASP A 110 -23.56 -0.40 -18.47
C ASP A 110 -22.67 -1.02 -19.54
N GLU A 111 -21.35 -1.02 -19.33
CA GLU A 111 -20.41 -1.66 -20.28
C GLU A 111 -20.68 -3.16 -20.42
N ARG A 112 -20.54 -3.63 -21.67
CA ARG A 112 -20.63 -5.06 -22.02
C ARG A 112 -19.43 -5.48 -22.83
N PRO A 113 -18.67 -6.53 -22.39
CA PRO A 113 -18.88 -7.32 -21.17
C PRO A 113 -18.79 -6.49 -19.89
N ILE A 114 -19.27 -7.04 -18.77
CA ILE A 114 -19.28 -6.34 -17.47
C ILE A 114 -17.90 -5.74 -17.13
N ALA A 115 -17.89 -4.47 -16.78
CA ALA A 115 -16.65 -3.77 -16.40
C ALA A 115 -16.13 -4.24 -15.03
N PRO A 116 -14.78 -4.33 -14.83
CA PRO A 116 -14.20 -4.71 -13.55
C PRO A 116 -14.68 -3.91 -12.33
N PRO A 117 -14.86 -2.58 -12.39
CA PRO A 117 -15.41 -1.83 -11.26
C PRO A 117 -16.83 -2.27 -10.89
N ARG A 118 -17.70 -2.51 -11.86
CA ARG A 118 -19.06 -3.02 -11.62
C ARG A 118 -19.02 -4.41 -11.02
N LEU A 119 -18.23 -5.31 -11.58
CA LEU A 119 -18.08 -6.68 -11.06
C LEU A 119 -17.63 -6.66 -9.59
N ALA A 120 -16.61 -5.86 -9.27
CA ALA A 120 -16.14 -5.71 -7.90
C ALA A 120 -17.22 -5.13 -6.96
N HIS A 121 -18.01 -4.17 -7.44
CA HIS A 121 -19.11 -3.60 -6.66
C HIS A 121 -20.22 -4.62 -6.38
N GLU A 122 -20.67 -5.36 -7.40
CA GLU A 122 -21.74 -6.38 -7.25
C GLU A 122 -21.31 -7.50 -6.29
N ILE A 123 -20.06 -7.97 -6.41
CA ILE A 123 -19.52 -8.95 -5.47
C ILE A 123 -19.51 -8.39 -4.05
N TRP A 124 -19.06 -7.13 -3.88
CA TRP A 124 -19.06 -6.49 -2.56
C TRP A 124 -20.47 -6.41 -1.94
N GLN A 125 -21.47 -6.06 -2.71
CA GLN A 125 -22.85 -6.04 -2.21
C GLN A 125 -23.33 -7.42 -1.72
N ALA A 126 -22.86 -8.48 -2.37
CA ALA A 126 -23.21 -9.84 -2.00
C ALA A 126 -22.49 -10.34 -0.72
N ILE A 127 -21.20 -9.97 -0.56
CA ILE A 127 -20.35 -10.59 0.49
C ILE A 127 -20.05 -9.69 1.69
N ARG A 128 -20.36 -8.41 1.65
CA ARG A 128 -19.96 -7.43 2.69
C ARG A 128 -20.41 -7.78 4.12
N ASN A 129 -21.44 -8.58 4.27
CA ASN A 129 -21.98 -9.02 5.56
C ASN A 129 -21.54 -10.46 5.92
N GLU A 130 -20.77 -11.10 5.06
CA GLU A 130 -20.27 -12.44 5.25
C GLU A 130 -18.85 -12.43 5.85
N ASP A 131 -18.39 -13.58 6.32
CA ASP A 131 -16.99 -13.78 6.67
C ASP A 131 -16.22 -14.14 5.40
N TRP A 132 -15.51 -13.15 4.83
CA TRP A 132 -14.86 -13.27 3.54
C TRP A 132 -13.34 -13.08 3.63
N LEU A 133 -12.66 -13.69 2.69
CA LEU A 133 -11.23 -13.56 2.48
C LEU A 133 -10.96 -13.42 0.98
N LEU A 134 -10.26 -12.35 0.60
CA LEU A 134 -9.80 -12.20 -0.77
C LEU A 134 -8.46 -12.91 -0.96
N VAL A 135 -8.45 -13.91 -1.84
CA VAL A 135 -7.26 -14.66 -2.24
C VAL A 135 -6.83 -14.18 -3.61
N ALA A 136 -5.62 -13.69 -3.73
CA ALA A 136 -5.04 -13.10 -4.93
C ALA A 136 -5.59 -11.71 -5.34
N GLY A 137 -4.80 -11.00 -6.15
CA GLY A 137 -5.17 -9.68 -6.70
C GLY A 137 -6.17 -9.80 -7.84
N ALA A 138 -7.45 -9.65 -7.53
CA ALA A 138 -8.53 -9.77 -8.48
C ALA A 138 -8.97 -8.39 -9.06
N PHE A 139 -9.62 -8.45 -10.21
CA PHE A 139 -10.33 -7.31 -10.82
C PHE A 139 -9.48 -6.04 -10.99
N ARG A 140 -8.19 -6.17 -11.30
CA ARG A 140 -7.26 -5.05 -11.51
C ARG A 140 -7.25 -4.06 -10.33
N GLY A 141 -7.30 -4.58 -9.09
CA GLY A 141 -7.24 -3.77 -7.88
C GLY A 141 -8.54 -3.01 -7.53
N TRP A 142 -9.66 -3.30 -8.15
CA TRP A 142 -10.94 -2.67 -7.82
C TRP A 142 -11.47 -3.00 -6.42
N PRO A 143 -11.25 -4.20 -5.86
CA PRO A 143 -11.60 -4.48 -4.46
C PRO A 143 -10.95 -3.50 -3.49
N SER A 144 -9.67 -3.17 -3.65
CA SER A 144 -8.98 -2.21 -2.76
C SER A 144 -9.51 -0.78 -2.84
N ARG A 145 -10.29 -0.44 -3.89
CA ARG A 145 -10.87 0.88 -4.11
C ARG A 145 -12.31 1.01 -3.66
N LEU A 146 -13.05 -0.10 -3.68
CA LEU A 146 -14.50 -0.09 -3.46
C LEU A 146 -14.95 -0.82 -2.19
N TRP A 147 -14.12 -1.75 -1.68
CA TRP A 147 -14.48 -2.57 -0.52
C TRP A 147 -13.98 -1.95 0.77
N THR A 148 -14.59 -2.33 1.89
CA THR A 148 -14.16 -1.90 3.23
C THR A 148 -13.13 -2.90 3.77
N TRP A 149 -11.99 -2.40 4.19
CA TRP A 149 -10.86 -3.19 4.71
C TRP A 149 -10.62 -2.82 6.17
N ASP A 150 -11.50 -3.23 7.04
CA ASP A 150 -11.55 -2.83 8.47
C ASP A 150 -10.96 -3.85 9.43
N LYS A 151 -10.59 -5.04 8.93
CA LYS A 151 -10.04 -6.13 9.74
C LYS A 151 -8.71 -6.63 9.17
N PRO A 152 -7.77 -7.08 10.02
CA PRO A 152 -6.61 -7.80 9.55
C PRO A 152 -7.01 -9.17 8.99
N GLY A 153 -6.24 -9.68 8.02
CA GLY A 153 -6.44 -11.01 7.46
C GLY A 153 -7.49 -11.12 6.36
N LEU A 154 -8.09 -10.01 5.91
CA LEU A 154 -9.05 -10.02 4.79
C LEU A 154 -8.39 -10.23 3.41
N PHE A 155 -7.07 -10.16 3.33
CA PHE A 155 -6.32 -10.37 2.11
C PHE A 155 -5.18 -11.35 2.34
N LEU A 156 -5.24 -12.49 1.67
CA LEU A 156 -4.18 -13.50 1.71
C LEU A 156 -3.20 -13.34 0.55
N GLY A 157 -3.49 -12.48 -0.40
CA GLY A 157 -2.86 -12.43 -1.69
C GLY A 157 -1.35 -12.38 -1.71
N GLY A 158 -0.81 -12.91 -2.75
CA GLY A 158 0.56 -12.81 -3.21
C GLY A 158 0.58 -13.14 -4.69
N TYR A 159 1.42 -12.45 -5.44
CA TYR A 159 1.57 -12.71 -6.87
C TYR A 159 2.57 -13.83 -7.18
N GLY A 160 3.20 -14.37 -6.16
CA GLY A 160 4.14 -15.48 -6.32
C GLY A 160 3.42 -16.72 -6.86
N GLY A 161 3.66 -17.05 -8.10
CA GLY A 161 3.08 -18.25 -8.70
C GLY A 161 1.68 -18.10 -9.30
N GLY A 162 1.24 -16.90 -9.58
CA GLY A 162 -0.09 -16.63 -10.18
C GLY A 162 -0.39 -17.38 -11.48
N GLY A 163 0.62 -17.92 -12.16
CA GLY A 163 0.48 -18.82 -13.30
C GLY A 163 0.45 -20.32 -12.94
N LEU A 164 0.57 -20.68 -11.67
CA LEU A 164 0.71 -22.06 -11.20
C LEU A 164 -0.55 -22.61 -10.52
N GLY A 165 -1.70 -22.03 -10.76
CA GLY A 165 -2.95 -22.53 -10.23
C GLY A 165 -3.13 -22.27 -8.73
N TYR A 166 -2.88 -21.05 -8.31
CA TYR A 166 -3.19 -20.57 -6.98
C TYR A 166 -4.70 -20.29 -6.91
N GLY A 167 -5.45 -21.25 -6.48
CA GLY A 167 -6.90 -21.15 -6.33
C GLY A 167 -7.42 -22.13 -5.32
#